data_c76a58de75b09e95ebe279eb7717d3d7
#
_entry.id   c76a58de75b09e95ebe279eb7717d3d7
#
_cell.length_a   1.000
_cell.length_b   1.000
_cell.length_c   1.000
_cell.angle_alpha   90.00
_cell.angle_beta   90.00
_cell.angle_gamma   90.00
#
_symmetry.space_group_name_H-M   'P 1'
#
loop_
_entity.id
_entity.type
_entity.pdbx_description
1 polymer ?
#
loop_
_entity_poly.entity_id
_entity_poly.type
_entity_poly.pdbx_seq_one_letter_code
_entity_poly.pdbx_strand_id
1 'polypeptide(L)'
;DGTETTLLAPATVVCTGGYGGSEELLNKYNFENVLSTSPACVTGDGYAWLEELGAPLTNMDFCTAYAGGIPTSDDFRSFGYFNATNGALWINTNGERMANETGADSHVKSETWANAPHNIVYTVFSSEMLIPDAKVFSTGAWGSVKEEFDPYMESLIEKGLAWKADTVEELAKKVGLPVDTFTATIAAYNDGCANGNDPFGRTAQEVAMANGPFYAVKTVPYVMITCGGPMMTKDCEVLNSDGLVIEGVYIAGEIVGMANVGGLNSIGGMGHGNCL
;
A
#
# COMPACT_ATOMS: atom_id res chain seq x y z
N ASP A 1 21.97 -5.40 28.53
CA ASP A 1 23.14 -5.15 29.37
C ASP A 1 24.44 -5.37 28.59
N GLY A 2 24.39 -5.84 27.35
CA GLY A 2 25.53 -6.10 26.47
C GLY A 2 26.30 -7.40 26.78
N THR A 3 25.72 -8.29 27.56
CA THR A 3 26.33 -9.62 27.81
C THR A 3 26.08 -10.53 26.60
N GLU A 4 27.15 -11.02 26.02
CA GLU A 4 27.06 -12.04 24.96
C GLU A 4 26.91 -13.43 25.57
N THR A 5 25.99 -14.22 25.03
CA THR A 5 25.76 -15.61 25.44
C THR A 5 25.70 -16.50 24.22
N THR A 6 26.53 -17.53 24.17
CA THR A 6 26.50 -18.54 23.10
C THR A 6 25.61 -19.69 23.48
N LEU A 7 24.59 -19.97 22.66
CA LEU A 7 23.73 -21.13 22.77
C LEU A 7 24.07 -22.14 21.67
N LEU A 8 24.27 -23.39 22.04
CA LEU A 8 24.46 -24.49 21.08
C LEU A 8 23.17 -25.28 20.99
N ALA A 9 22.63 -25.40 19.78
CA ALA A 9 21.43 -26.16 19.50
C ALA A 9 21.62 -26.99 18.23
N PRO A 10 21.04 -28.20 18.12
CA PRO A 10 21.10 -29.02 16.91
C PRO A 10 20.27 -28.44 15.77
N ALA A 11 19.31 -27.55 16.07
CA ALA A 11 18.47 -26.86 15.09
C ALA A 11 18.09 -25.47 15.60
N THR A 12 17.98 -24.53 14.67
CA THR A 12 17.53 -23.15 14.89
C THR A 12 16.35 -22.86 13.96
N VAL A 13 15.25 -22.36 14.50
CA VAL A 13 14.09 -21.89 13.72
C VAL A 13 14.07 -20.37 13.74
N VAL A 14 14.19 -19.72 12.57
CA VAL A 14 14.15 -18.27 12.43
C VAL A 14 12.71 -17.84 12.15
N CYS A 15 12.11 -17.10 13.10
CA CYS A 15 10.72 -16.63 13.06
C CYS A 15 10.65 -15.13 13.32
N THR A 16 11.52 -14.33 12.69
CA THR A 16 11.72 -12.91 13.00
C THR A 16 10.72 -11.96 12.33
N GLY A 17 9.78 -12.50 11.54
CA GLY A 17 8.87 -11.70 10.73
C GLY A 17 9.54 -11.20 9.45
N GLY A 18 8.89 -10.25 8.80
CA GLY A 18 9.35 -9.62 7.58
C GLY A 18 10.29 -8.42 7.80
N TYR A 19 10.25 -7.46 6.86
CA TYR A 19 11.03 -6.21 6.93
C TYR A 19 10.16 -4.94 6.79
N GLY A 20 8.83 -5.06 6.93
CA GLY A 20 7.90 -3.95 6.77
C GLY A 20 8.05 -2.81 7.78
N GLY A 21 8.78 -3.01 8.89
CA GLY A 21 9.12 -1.99 9.88
C GLY A 21 10.41 -1.22 9.57
N SER A 22 11.14 -1.60 8.50
CA SER A 22 12.37 -0.95 8.06
C SER A 22 12.15 -0.16 6.77
N GLU A 23 12.12 1.17 6.86
CA GLU A 23 12.04 2.06 5.70
C GLU A 23 13.24 1.87 4.76
N GLU A 24 14.43 1.64 5.34
CA GLU A 24 15.65 1.39 4.58
C GLU A 24 15.51 0.16 3.68
N LEU A 25 15.00 -0.97 4.21
CA LEU A 25 14.82 -2.19 3.42
C LEU A 25 13.68 -2.06 2.41
N LEU A 26 12.59 -1.38 2.74
CA LEU A 26 11.53 -1.09 1.78
C LEU A 26 12.09 -0.29 0.60
N ASN A 27 12.84 0.77 0.85
CA ASN A 27 13.48 1.57 -0.20
C ASN A 27 14.54 0.76 -0.99
N LYS A 28 15.33 -0.09 -0.32
CA LYS A 28 16.31 -0.98 -0.96
C LYS A 28 15.66 -1.89 -2.01
N TYR A 29 14.43 -2.35 -1.75
CA TYR A 29 13.69 -3.24 -2.64
C TYR A 29 12.68 -2.54 -3.55
N ASN A 30 12.87 -1.25 -3.82
CA ASN A 30 12.11 -0.42 -4.78
C ASN A 30 10.68 -0.06 -4.38
N PHE A 31 10.40 0.03 -3.09
CA PHE A 31 9.11 0.53 -2.60
C PHE A 31 9.20 2.03 -2.29
N GLU A 32 9.13 2.88 -3.30
CA GLU A 32 9.13 4.35 -3.13
C GLU A 32 7.79 4.82 -2.54
N ASN A 33 7.84 5.88 -1.72
CA ASN A 33 6.64 6.51 -1.14
C ASN A 33 5.67 5.51 -0.50
N VAL A 34 6.18 4.52 0.23
CA VAL A 34 5.39 3.46 0.86
C VAL A 34 5.24 3.72 2.35
N LEU A 35 4.03 3.55 2.84
CA LEU A 35 3.71 3.52 4.26
C LEU A 35 3.66 2.08 4.75
N SER A 36 3.63 1.87 6.06
CA SER A 36 3.60 0.52 6.61
C SER A 36 2.72 0.40 7.86
N THR A 37 1.98 -0.68 7.95
CA THR A 37 1.28 -1.08 9.17
C THR A 37 2.11 -2.02 10.05
N SER A 38 3.33 -2.36 9.62
CA SER A 38 4.18 -3.29 10.36
C SER A 38 4.66 -2.68 11.68
N PRO A 39 4.79 -3.50 12.74
CA PRO A 39 5.43 -3.09 13.98
C PRO A 39 6.86 -2.62 13.77
N ALA A 40 7.32 -1.68 14.59
CA ALA A 40 8.69 -1.16 14.55
C ALA A 40 9.78 -2.23 14.74
N CYS A 41 9.44 -3.35 15.35
CA CYS A 41 10.36 -4.46 15.58
C CYS A 41 10.51 -5.43 14.40
N VAL A 42 9.75 -5.23 13.31
CA VAL A 42 9.82 -6.07 12.10
C VAL A 42 10.86 -5.45 11.16
N THR A 43 12.11 -5.56 11.55
CA THR A 43 13.25 -4.82 10.98
C THR A 43 14.04 -5.59 9.91
N GLY A 44 13.70 -6.86 9.71
CA GLY A 44 14.40 -7.70 8.72
C GLY A 44 15.69 -8.35 9.22
N ASP A 45 15.96 -8.37 10.52
CA ASP A 45 17.20 -8.93 11.10
C ASP A 45 17.45 -10.37 10.66
N GLY A 46 16.39 -11.20 10.59
CA GLY A 46 16.51 -12.59 10.16
C GLY A 46 17.00 -12.75 8.73
N TYR A 47 16.69 -11.82 7.85
CA TYR A 47 17.20 -11.86 6.48
C TYR A 47 18.70 -11.63 6.43
N ALA A 48 19.22 -10.67 7.21
CA ALA A 48 20.65 -10.41 7.30
C ALA A 48 21.41 -11.65 7.82
N TRP A 49 20.90 -12.31 8.86
CA TRP A 49 21.50 -13.54 9.39
C TRP A 49 21.49 -14.68 8.38
N LEU A 50 20.42 -14.83 7.61
CA LEU A 50 20.32 -15.89 6.59
C LEU A 50 21.23 -15.61 5.38
N GLU A 51 21.37 -14.34 4.96
CA GLU A 51 22.37 -13.95 3.94
C GLU A 51 23.80 -14.25 4.40
N GLU A 52 24.15 -13.99 5.66
CA GLU A 52 25.46 -14.34 6.24
C GLU A 52 25.73 -15.85 6.22
N LEU A 53 24.68 -16.68 6.32
CA LEU A 53 24.77 -18.13 6.19
C LEU A 53 24.79 -18.61 4.73
N GLY A 54 24.71 -17.69 3.76
CA GLY A 54 24.75 -18.00 2.33
C GLY A 54 23.40 -18.36 1.72
N ALA A 55 22.28 -18.03 2.40
CA ALA A 55 20.95 -18.19 1.85
C ALA A 55 20.60 -17.02 0.91
N PRO A 56 20.28 -17.24 -0.37
CA PRO A 56 19.83 -16.19 -1.25
C PRO A 56 18.40 -15.77 -0.89
N LEU A 57 18.14 -14.45 -0.86
CA LEU A 57 16.82 -13.90 -0.73
C LEU A 57 16.18 -13.73 -2.11
N THR A 58 14.92 -14.11 -2.25
CA THR A 58 14.17 -14.07 -3.50
C THR A 58 12.86 -13.32 -3.33
N ASN A 59 12.36 -12.73 -4.42
CA ASN A 59 11.08 -12.02 -4.45
C ASN A 59 10.96 -10.89 -3.41
N MET A 60 12.08 -10.27 -3.05
CA MET A 60 12.11 -9.19 -2.05
C MET A 60 11.43 -7.91 -2.51
N ASP A 61 11.21 -7.75 -3.80
CA ASP A 61 10.47 -6.67 -4.44
C ASP A 61 8.94 -6.87 -4.42
N PHE A 62 8.46 -7.95 -3.79
CA PHE A 62 7.03 -8.20 -3.61
C PHE A 62 6.58 -7.87 -2.19
N CYS A 63 5.47 -7.16 -2.10
CA CYS A 63 4.77 -6.92 -0.83
C CYS A 63 3.26 -6.93 -1.05
N THR A 64 2.51 -7.22 0.01
CA THR A 64 1.09 -6.93 0.02
C THR A 64 0.89 -5.49 0.42
N ALA A 65 0.60 -4.64 -0.56
CA ALA A 65 0.31 -3.23 -0.35
C ALA A 65 -1.19 -2.96 -0.53
N TYR A 66 -1.71 -2.09 0.31
CA TYR A 66 -3.06 -1.57 0.19
C TYR A 66 -3.06 -0.14 -0.32
N ALA A 67 -4.15 0.21 -0.96
CA ALA A 67 -4.38 1.52 -1.53
C ALA A 67 -4.81 2.55 -0.48
N GLY A 68 -4.47 3.82 -0.69
CA GLY A 68 -5.12 4.94 -0.03
C GLY A 68 -4.50 5.41 1.28
N GLY A 69 -3.27 5.07 1.59
CA GLY A 69 -2.54 5.66 2.70
C GLY A 69 -2.21 7.13 2.44
N ILE A 70 -2.39 8.00 3.44
CA ILE A 70 -2.08 9.44 3.35
C ILE A 70 -0.87 9.71 4.24
N PRO A 71 0.27 10.19 3.72
CA PRO A 71 1.52 10.37 4.47
C PRO A 71 1.43 11.60 5.38
N THR A 72 0.67 11.50 6.48
CA THR A 72 0.39 12.62 7.40
C THR A 72 1.48 12.89 8.41
N SER A 73 2.48 12.03 8.51
CA SER A 73 3.58 12.05 9.50
C SER A 73 4.92 11.73 8.83
N ASP A 74 6.01 12.17 9.44
CA ASP A 74 7.38 11.74 9.07
C ASP A 74 7.65 10.27 9.46
N ASP A 75 6.90 9.71 10.40
CA ASP A 75 6.92 8.27 10.66
C ASP A 75 6.05 7.57 9.62
N PHE A 76 6.66 6.87 8.68
CA PHE A 76 5.99 6.12 7.61
C PHE A 76 5.01 5.03 8.11
N ARG A 77 5.00 4.74 9.41
CA ARG A 77 4.06 3.82 10.09
C ARG A 77 2.88 4.55 10.73
N SER A 78 2.85 5.88 10.66
CA SER A 78 1.76 6.72 11.18
C SER A 78 1.19 7.54 10.04
N PHE A 79 0.03 7.17 9.53
CA PHE A 79 -0.54 7.76 8.33
C PHE A 79 -2.07 7.90 8.44
N GLY A 80 -2.62 8.71 7.56
CA GLY A 80 -4.06 8.83 7.37
C GLY A 80 -4.60 7.79 6.38
N TYR A 81 -5.89 7.58 6.43
CA TYR A 81 -6.58 6.67 5.52
C TYR A 81 -7.97 7.22 5.20
N PHE A 82 -8.32 7.23 3.93
CA PHE A 82 -9.52 7.89 3.45
C PHE A 82 -10.57 6.88 2.98
N ASN A 83 -11.75 6.95 3.59
CA ASN A 83 -12.91 6.16 3.20
C ASN A 83 -14.20 6.94 3.50
N ALA A 84 -14.41 8.02 2.75
CA ALA A 84 -15.52 8.94 2.99
C ALA A 84 -16.35 9.23 1.74
N THR A 85 -16.11 8.49 0.64
CA THR A 85 -16.77 8.74 -0.64
C THR A 85 -17.34 7.47 -1.24
N ASN A 86 -18.39 7.64 -2.04
CA ASN A 86 -18.83 6.64 -3.00
C ASN A 86 -18.25 7.00 -4.36
N GLY A 87 -17.28 6.16 -4.82
CA GLY A 87 -16.86 6.22 -6.19
C GLY A 87 -15.78 7.25 -6.54
N ALA A 88 -14.94 7.69 -5.59
CA ALA A 88 -13.78 8.51 -5.89
C ALA A 88 -12.90 7.89 -6.97
N LEU A 89 -12.29 8.73 -7.82
CA LEU A 89 -11.41 8.30 -8.91
C LEU A 89 -9.97 8.20 -8.42
N TRP A 90 -9.23 7.25 -8.99
CA TRP A 90 -7.79 7.09 -8.78
C TRP A 90 -7.04 7.64 -9.99
N ILE A 91 -6.40 8.78 -9.77
CA ILE A 91 -5.71 9.55 -10.81
C ILE A 91 -4.22 9.53 -10.54
N ASN A 92 -3.41 9.17 -11.52
CA ASN A 92 -1.96 9.21 -11.45
C ASN A 92 -1.41 10.65 -11.61
N THR A 93 -0.10 10.80 -11.47
CA THR A 93 0.56 12.10 -11.62
C THR A 93 0.53 12.65 -13.05
N ASN A 94 0.16 11.86 -14.05
CA ASN A 94 -0.06 12.30 -15.44
C ASN A 94 -1.50 12.83 -15.68
N GLY A 95 -2.37 12.81 -14.67
CA GLY A 95 -3.77 13.21 -14.79
C GLY A 95 -4.69 12.13 -15.39
N GLU A 96 -4.24 10.87 -15.43
CA GLU A 96 -4.96 9.74 -16.02
C GLU A 96 -5.60 8.88 -14.94
N ARG A 97 -6.80 8.40 -15.21
CA ARG A 97 -7.48 7.40 -14.37
C ARG A 97 -6.83 6.03 -14.54
N MET A 98 -6.72 5.26 -13.48
CA MET A 98 -5.89 4.05 -13.46
C MET A 98 -6.68 2.74 -13.44
N ALA A 99 -7.89 2.71 -12.89
CA ALA A 99 -8.62 1.44 -12.69
C ALA A 99 -10.12 1.63 -12.52
N ASN A 100 -10.84 0.51 -12.45
CA ASN A 100 -12.19 0.45 -11.93
C ASN A 100 -12.15 0.45 -10.40
N GLU A 101 -12.40 1.56 -9.78
CA GLU A 101 -12.22 1.76 -8.33
C GLU A 101 -13.26 1.00 -7.49
N THR A 102 -14.43 0.74 -8.03
CA THR A 102 -15.54 0.10 -7.29
C THR A 102 -15.52 -1.43 -7.36
N GLY A 103 -15.02 -1.98 -8.44
CA GLY A 103 -14.92 -3.43 -8.65
C GLY A 103 -13.56 -4.04 -8.26
N ALA A 104 -12.62 -3.19 -7.84
CA ALA A 104 -11.26 -3.62 -7.60
C ALA A 104 -11.15 -4.47 -6.32
N ASP A 105 -10.68 -5.71 -6.47
CA ASP A 105 -10.20 -6.51 -5.35
C ASP A 105 -8.86 -5.97 -4.83
N SER A 106 -8.33 -6.58 -3.78
CA SER A 106 -7.06 -6.14 -3.16
C SER A 106 -5.87 -6.27 -4.09
N HIS A 107 -5.88 -7.20 -5.04
CA HIS A 107 -4.81 -7.37 -6.01
C HIS A 107 -4.80 -6.22 -7.02
N VAL A 108 -5.94 -5.91 -7.64
CA VAL A 108 -6.10 -4.78 -8.56
C VAL A 108 -5.71 -3.46 -7.88
N LYS A 109 -6.10 -3.29 -6.61
CA LYS A 109 -5.70 -2.12 -5.82
C LYS A 109 -4.18 -2.03 -5.66
N SER A 110 -3.54 -3.11 -5.26
CA SER A 110 -2.08 -3.16 -5.09
C SER A 110 -1.36 -2.87 -6.40
N GLU A 111 -1.77 -3.49 -7.51
CA GLU A 111 -1.20 -3.24 -8.83
C GLU A 111 -1.38 -1.80 -9.30
N THR A 112 -2.54 -1.19 -9.01
CA THR A 112 -2.80 0.21 -9.38
C THR A 112 -1.77 1.15 -8.78
N TRP A 113 -1.46 1.00 -7.48
CA TRP A 113 -0.45 1.84 -6.83
C TRP A 113 0.98 1.45 -7.21
N ALA A 114 1.26 0.16 -7.36
CA ALA A 114 2.59 -0.30 -7.80
C ALA A 114 2.97 0.21 -9.20
N ASN A 115 1.97 0.33 -10.10
CA ASN A 115 2.17 0.82 -11.46
C ASN A 115 2.01 2.34 -11.60
N ALA A 116 1.63 3.05 -10.54
CA ALA A 116 1.55 4.51 -10.56
C ALA A 116 2.96 5.12 -10.53
N PRO A 117 3.23 6.18 -11.32
CA PRO A 117 4.49 6.88 -11.25
C PRO A 117 4.79 7.33 -9.81
N HIS A 118 5.97 6.95 -9.30
CA HIS A 118 6.40 7.21 -7.92
C HIS A 118 5.47 6.63 -6.84
N ASN A 119 4.65 5.64 -7.17
CA ASN A 119 3.60 5.07 -6.30
C ASN A 119 2.60 6.11 -5.77
N ILE A 120 2.42 7.24 -6.45
CA ILE A 120 1.50 8.31 -6.05
C ILE A 120 0.22 8.22 -6.87
N VAL A 121 -0.90 8.18 -6.17
CA VAL A 121 -2.25 8.26 -6.73
C VAL A 121 -3.03 9.34 -6.00
N TYR A 122 -3.68 10.20 -6.75
CA TYR A 122 -4.63 11.17 -6.20
C TYR A 122 -6.02 10.53 -6.15
N THR A 123 -6.60 10.46 -4.95
CA THR A 123 -8.01 10.14 -4.79
C THR A 123 -8.82 11.40 -5.03
N VAL A 124 -9.53 11.43 -6.17
CA VAL A 124 -10.25 12.62 -6.66
C VAL A 124 -11.76 12.40 -6.58
N PHE A 125 -12.47 13.39 -6.05
CA PHE A 125 -13.92 13.33 -5.87
C PHE A 125 -14.56 14.72 -5.82
N SER A 126 -15.87 14.79 -6.03
CA SER A 126 -16.68 15.98 -5.76
C SER A 126 -17.41 15.87 -4.42
N SER A 127 -17.90 16.99 -3.91
CA SER A 127 -18.72 17.00 -2.71
C SER A 127 -19.99 16.12 -2.82
N GLU A 128 -20.51 15.93 -4.02
CA GLU A 128 -21.68 15.08 -4.29
C GLU A 128 -21.41 13.58 -4.07
N MET A 129 -20.12 13.18 -4.10
CA MET A 129 -19.68 11.81 -3.86
C MET A 129 -19.48 11.47 -2.38
N LEU A 130 -19.54 12.47 -1.48
CA LEU A 130 -19.38 12.22 -0.06
C LEU A 130 -20.55 11.39 0.49
N ILE A 131 -20.21 10.37 1.28
CA ILE A 131 -21.25 9.60 1.99
C ILE A 131 -21.83 10.44 3.14
N PRO A 132 -23.10 10.25 3.52
CA PRO A 132 -23.67 10.89 4.71
C PRO A 132 -22.79 10.64 5.94
N ASP A 133 -22.57 11.67 6.74
CA ASP A 133 -21.69 11.62 7.91
C ASP A 133 -20.27 11.13 7.59
N ALA A 134 -19.73 11.57 6.44
CA ALA A 134 -18.39 11.22 5.99
C ALA A 134 -17.37 11.48 7.10
N LYS A 135 -16.58 10.47 7.38
CA LYS A 135 -15.50 10.50 8.37
C LYS A 135 -14.26 9.89 7.78
N VAL A 136 -13.14 10.35 8.24
CA VAL A 136 -11.83 9.84 7.85
C VAL A 136 -11.15 9.19 9.05
N PHE A 137 -10.13 8.41 8.78
CA PHE A 137 -9.40 7.72 9.82
C PHE A 137 -7.95 8.19 9.80
N SER A 138 -7.43 8.58 10.95
CA SER A 138 -6.01 8.63 11.19
C SER A 138 -5.59 7.33 11.86
N THR A 139 -4.52 6.72 11.38
CA THR A 139 -3.96 5.50 11.99
C THR A 139 -2.62 5.85 12.61
N GLY A 140 -2.48 5.58 13.91
CA GLY A 140 -1.16 5.28 14.46
C GLY A 140 -0.87 3.80 14.18
N ALA A 141 0.34 3.32 14.42
CA ALA A 141 0.77 1.95 14.13
C ALA A 141 -0.17 0.83 14.64
N TRP A 142 -1.12 1.13 15.52
CA TRP A 142 -2.02 0.13 16.15
C TRP A 142 -3.40 0.67 16.54
N GLY A 143 -3.88 1.73 15.92
CA GLY A 143 -5.22 2.23 16.23
C GLY A 143 -5.72 3.21 15.18
N SER A 144 -7.01 3.16 14.90
CA SER A 144 -7.65 4.13 14.02
C SER A 144 -8.45 5.11 14.86
N VAL A 145 -8.18 6.39 14.70
CA VAL A 145 -9.01 7.47 15.23
C VAL A 145 -9.92 7.96 14.11
N LYS A 146 -11.22 7.99 14.38
CA LYS A 146 -12.21 8.50 13.45
C LYS A 146 -12.33 10.01 13.62
N GLU A 147 -12.13 10.75 12.55
CA GLU A 147 -12.17 12.22 12.56
C GLU A 147 -13.30 12.74 11.69
N GLU A 148 -13.77 13.93 11.97
CA GLU A 148 -14.76 14.63 11.15
C GLU A 148 -14.10 15.06 9.83
N PHE A 149 -14.88 14.99 8.73
CA PHE A 149 -14.37 15.22 7.39
C PHE A 149 -13.76 16.60 7.19
N ASP A 150 -14.51 17.66 7.51
CA ASP A 150 -14.07 19.03 7.19
C ASP A 150 -12.80 19.45 7.92
N PRO A 151 -12.68 19.30 9.26
CA PRO A 151 -11.44 19.63 9.96
C PRO A 151 -10.24 18.80 9.49
N TYR A 152 -10.46 17.54 9.16
CA TYR A 152 -9.40 16.68 8.67
C TYR A 152 -8.91 17.12 7.28
N MET A 153 -9.84 17.42 6.37
CA MET A 153 -9.51 17.94 5.03
C MET A 153 -8.76 19.26 5.09
N GLU A 154 -9.16 20.18 5.98
CA GLU A 154 -8.44 21.42 6.21
C GLU A 154 -7.00 21.16 6.65
N SER A 155 -6.80 20.24 7.59
CA SER A 155 -5.44 19.85 8.04
C SER A 155 -4.58 19.24 6.94
N LEU A 156 -5.18 18.45 6.04
CA LEU A 156 -4.47 17.89 4.88
C LEU A 156 -4.11 18.96 3.85
N ILE A 157 -5.00 19.95 3.63
CA ILE A 157 -4.73 21.07 2.74
C ILE A 157 -3.58 21.93 3.27
N GLU A 158 -3.56 22.23 4.56
CA GLU A 158 -2.46 22.95 5.20
C GLU A 158 -1.10 22.21 5.06
N LYS A 159 -1.13 20.87 5.09
CA LYS A 159 0.06 20.03 4.89
C LYS A 159 0.45 19.83 3.41
N GLY A 160 -0.34 20.32 2.46
CA GLY A 160 -0.11 20.09 1.03
C GLY A 160 -0.36 18.64 0.60
N LEU A 161 -1.21 17.92 1.31
CA LEU A 161 -1.61 16.53 1.02
C LEU A 161 -3.01 16.43 0.42
N ALA A 162 -3.78 17.50 0.46
CA ALA A 162 -5.07 17.61 -0.21
C ALA A 162 -5.25 18.99 -0.85
N TRP A 163 -6.15 19.06 -1.80
CA TRP A 163 -6.50 20.28 -2.54
C TRP A 163 -8.01 20.35 -2.71
N LYS A 164 -8.53 21.59 -2.73
CA LYS A 164 -9.93 21.90 -2.97
C LYS A 164 -10.03 23.00 -4.01
N ALA A 165 -10.96 22.88 -4.94
CA ALA A 165 -11.23 23.89 -5.98
C ALA A 165 -12.69 23.86 -6.41
N ASP A 166 -13.16 24.96 -6.99
CA ASP A 166 -14.53 25.07 -7.50
C ASP A 166 -14.69 24.51 -8.91
N THR A 167 -13.58 24.40 -9.67
CA THR A 167 -13.56 23.79 -11.00
C THR A 167 -12.48 22.70 -11.12
N VAL A 168 -12.69 21.79 -12.08
CA VAL A 168 -11.75 20.71 -12.39
C VAL A 168 -10.40 21.26 -12.86
N GLU A 169 -10.41 22.30 -13.71
CA GLU A 169 -9.21 22.95 -14.22
C GLU A 169 -8.41 23.64 -13.10
N GLU A 170 -9.09 24.26 -12.16
CA GLU A 170 -8.46 24.88 -11.01
C GLU A 170 -7.85 23.82 -10.09
N LEU A 171 -8.55 22.70 -9.88
CA LEU A 171 -8.03 21.58 -9.11
C LEU A 171 -6.75 21.03 -9.73
N ALA A 172 -6.75 20.80 -11.06
CA ALA A 172 -5.56 20.33 -11.77
C ALA A 172 -4.35 21.25 -11.54
N LYS A 173 -4.55 22.57 -11.67
CA LYS A 173 -3.49 23.58 -11.44
C LYS A 173 -2.98 23.55 -10.01
N LYS A 174 -3.86 23.45 -9.01
CA LYS A 174 -3.48 23.41 -7.60
C LYS A 174 -2.67 22.16 -7.25
N VAL A 175 -3.06 21.01 -7.81
CA VAL A 175 -2.36 19.73 -7.61
C VAL A 175 -1.06 19.67 -8.39
N GLY A 176 -0.94 20.40 -9.50
CA GLY A 176 0.18 20.33 -10.43
C GLY A 176 0.03 19.25 -11.49
N LEU A 177 -1.21 18.84 -11.81
CA LEU A 177 -1.51 17.86 -12.86
C LEU A 177 -1.56 18.54 -14.25
N PRO A 178 -1.28 17.81 -15.35
CA PRO A 178 -1.53 18.27 -16.71
C PRO A 178 -3.02 18.59 -16.91
N VAL A 179 -3.35 19.89 -17.07
CA VAL A 179 -4.74 20.38 -17.06
C VAL A 179 -5.58 19.71 -18.14
N ASP A 180 -5.07 19.65 -19.36
CA ASP A 180 -5.81 19.11 -20.51
C ASP A 180 -6.11 17.60 -20.34
N THR A 181 -5.12 16.84 -19.88
CA THR A 181 -5.29 15.40 -19.63
C THR A 181 -6.28 15.16 -18.51
N PHE A 182 -6.12 15.87 -17.38
CA PHE A 182 -6.97 15.69 -16.23
C PHE A 182 -8.43 16.07 -16.53
N THR A 183 -8.67 17.17 -17.20
CA THR A 183 -10.04 17.60 -17.57
C THR A 183 -10.67 16.63 -18.55
N ALA A 184 -9.91 16.10 -19.52
CA ALA A 184 -10.39 15.06 -20.43
C ALA A 184 -10.74 13.75 -19.69
N THR A 185 -9.92 13.38 -18.70
CA THR A 185 -10.18 12.21 -17.84
C THR A 185 -11.51 12.35 -17.07
N ILE A 186 -11.75 13.51 -16.45
CA ILE A 186 -13.00 13.75 -15.72
C ILE A 186 -14.20 13.81 -16.68
N ALA A 187 -14.05 14.42 -17.86
CA ALA A 187 -15.10 14.45 -18.87
C ALA A 187 -15.47 13.03 -19.36
N ALA A 188 -14.48 12.18 -19.62
CA ALA A 188 -14.70 10.78 -20.01
C ALA A 188 -15.40 9.97 -18.90
N TYR A 189 -15.04 10.20 -17.64
CA TYR A 189 -15.76 9.59 -16.51
C TYR A 189 -17.23 10.03 -16.46
N ASN A 190 -17.48 11.33 -16.57
CA ASN A 190 -18.85 11.88 -16.54
C ASN A 190 -19.69 11.36 -17.72
N ASP A 191 -19.11 11.23 -18.91
CA ASP A 191 -19.77 10.62 -20.07
C ASP A 191 -20.10 9.15 -19.82
N GLY A 192 -19.17 8.39 -19.20
CA GLY A 192 -19.40 7.01 -18.77
C GLY A 192 -20.55 6.89 -17.77
N CYS A 193 -20.67 7.80 -16.83
CA CYS A 193 -21.80 7.85 -15.89
C CYS A 193 -23.13 8.11 -16.62
N ALA A 194 -23.14 9.03 -17.58
CA ALA A 194 -24.37 9.39 -18.33
C ALA A 194 -24.84 8.27 -19.26
N ASN A 195 -23.91 7.57 -19.89
CA ASN A 195 -24.21 6.61 -20.96
C ASN A 195 -24.07 5.14 -20.54
N GLY A 196 -23.63 4.86 -19.29
CA GLY A 196 -23.36 3.50 -18.82
C GLY A 196 -22.19 2.82 -19.51
N ASN A 197 -21.25 3.57 -20.05
CA ASN A 197 -20.14 3.09 -20.88
C ASN A 197 -18.79 3.57 -20.31
N ASP A 198 -18.53 3.24 -19.06
CA ASP A 198 -17.25 3.58 -18.41
C ASP A 198 -16.09 2.78 -19.04
N PRO A 199 -14.99 3.44 -19.45
CA PRO A 199 -13.85 2.78 -20.09
C PRO A 199 -13.17 1.71 -19.22
N PHE A 200 -13.31 1.79 -17.91
CA PHE A 200 -12.79 0.83 -16.94
C PHE A 200 -13.82 -0.18 -16.46
N GLY A 201 -15.03 -0.16 -17.03
CA GLY A 201 -16.08 -1.12 -16.74
C GLY A 201 -16.80 -0.90 -15.40
N ARG A 202 -16.77 0.31 -14.83
CA ARG A 202 -17.63 0.65 -13.69
C ARG A 202 -19.09 0.57 -14.15
N THR A 203 -19.91 -0.14 -13.37
CA THR A 203 -21.34 -0.27 -13.68
C THR A 203 -22.10 0.99 -13.24
N ALA A 204 -23.04 1.41 -14.09
CA ALA A 204 -23.86 2.60 -13.87
C ALA A 204 -24.51 2.62 -12.49
N GLN A 205 -24.31 3.67 -11.78
CA GLN A 205 -24.99 4.23 -10.60
C GLN A 205 -24.04 5.16 -9.84
N GLU A 206 -22.96 5.54 -10.51
CA GLU A 206 -21.94 6.41 -9.95
C GLU A 206 -22.38 7.87 -10.07
N VAL A 207 -22.04 8.64 -9.08
CA VAL A 207 -22.28 10.09 -9.09
C VAL A 207 -21.28 10.73 -10.03
N ALA A 208 -21.76 11.47 -11.03
CA ALA A 208 -20.89 12.25 -11.90
C ALA A 208 -20.19 13.36 -11.12
N MET A 209 -18.98 13.69 -11.51
CA MET A 209 -18.24 14.84 -11.01
C MET A 209 -18.64 16.11 -11.78
N ALA A 210 -19.91 16.53 -11.64
CA ALA A 210 -20.48 17.63 -12.40
C ALA A 210 -20.38 18.97 -11.66
N ASN A 211 -20.54 18.95 -10.34
CA ASN A 211 -20.58 20.15 -9.51
C ASN A 211 -19.50 20.08 -8.42
N GLY A 212 -18.83 21.22 -8.20
CA GLY A 212 -17.87 21.38 -7.12
C GLY A 212 -18.53 21.62 -5.74
N PRO A 213 -17.73 21.79 -4.70
CA PRO A 213 -16.28 21.76 -4.76
C PRO A 213 -15.71 20.38 -5.08
N PHE A 214 -14.59 20.37 -5.78
CA PHE A 214 -13.81 19.20 -6.12
C PHE A 214 -12.61 19.07 -5.18
N TYR A 215 -12.23 17.84 -4.90
CA TYR A 215 -11.14 17.52 -3.98
C TYR A 215 -10.17 16.54 -4.64
N ALA A 216 -8.89 16.67 -4.30
CA ALA A 216 -7.88 15.67 -4.58
C ALA A 216 -7.10 15.40 -3.29
N VAL A 217 -6.86 14.15 -2.95
CA VAL A 217 -6.06 13.74 -1.80
C VAL A 217 -4.90 12.92 -2.30
N LYS A 218 -3.67 13.30 -1.96
CA LYS A 218 -2.46 12.53 -2.25
C LYS A 218 -2.48 11.25 -1.44
N THR A 219 -2.45 10.11 -2.12
CA THR A 219 -2.40 8.81 -1.49
C THR A 219 -1.24 7.98 -2.05
N VAL A 220 -0.71 7.12 -1.20
CA VAL A 220 0.38 6.21 -1.51
C VAL A 220 0.01 4.81 -0.99
N PRO A 221 0.68 3.74 -1.45
CA PRO A 221 0.43 2.41 -0.90
C PRO A 221 0.91 2.30 0.54
N TYR A 222 0.29 1.40 1.30
CA TYR A 222 0.82 1.00 2.59
C TYR A 222 0.99 -0.51 2.66
N VAL A 223 2.17 -0.94 3.06
CA VAL A 223 2.53 -2.35 3.19
C VAL A 223 1.92 -2.92 4.47
N MET A 224 1.33 -4.10 4.35
CA MET A 224 0.90 -4.89 5.49
C MET A 224 1.83 -6.08 5.73
N ILE A 225 2.26 -6.75 4.66
CA ILE A 225 3.09 -7.95 4.70
C ILE A 225 4.13 -7.87 3.59
N THR A 226 5.37 -8.17 3.93
CA THR A 226 6.45 -8.37 2.96
C THR A 226 6.42 -9.81 2.45
N CYS A 227 6.62 -9.99 1.13
CA CYS A 227 6.35 -11.28 0.48
C CYS A 227 7.61 -12.00 0.00
N GLY A 228 8.77 -11.36 0.10
CA GLY A 228 10.07 -11.98 -0.21
C GLY A 228 10.65 -12.74 0.96
N GLY A 229 11.61 -13.60 0.67
CA GLY A 229 12.30 -14.39 1.68
C GLY A 229 13.35 -15.35 1.11
N PRO A 230 14.01 -16.15 1.96
CA PRO A 230 14.99 -17.12 1.53
C PRO A 230 14.35 -18.30 0.80
N MET A 231 15.12 -18.97 -0.04
CA MET A 231 14.70 -20.25 -0.62
C MET A 231 14.68 -21.35 0.45
N MET A 232 13.68 -22.22 0.38
CA MET A 232 13.54 -23.32 1.34
C MET A 232 13.02 -24.60 0.68
N THR A 233 13.16 -25.72 1.39
CA THR A 233 12.50 -27.00 1.08
C THR A 233 11.04 -26.98 1.56
N LYS A 234 10.25 -27.99 1.14
CA LYS A 234 8.89 -28.21 1.66
C LYS A 234 8.85 -28.50 3.17
N ASP A 235 9.97 -28.85 3.76
CA ASP A 235 10.12 -29.14 5.21
C ASP A 235 10.66 -27.92 5.97
N CYS A 236 10.60 -26.71 5.34
CA CYS A 236 11.00 -25.42 5.91
C CYS A 236 12.52 -25.30 6.19
N GLU A 237 13.35 -26.16 5.59
CA GLU A 237 14.80 -26.06 5.66
C GLU A 237 15.31 -25.00 4.71
N VAL A 238 16.21 -24.13 5.17
CA VAL A 238 16.78 -23.06 4.34
C VAL A 238 17.79 -23.62 3.34
N LEU A 239 17.77 -23.10 2.11
CA LEU A 239 18.70 -23.47 1.06
C LEU A 239 19.78 -22.40 0.88
N ASN A 240 21.00 -22.82 0.59
CA ASN A 240 22.09 -21.95 0.17
C ASN A 240 22.01 -21.61 -1.34
N SER A 241 22.96 -20.82 -1.84
CA SER A 241 23.02 -20.42 -3.26
C SER A 241 23.21 -21.59 -4.24
N ASP A 242 23.71 -22.73 -3.79
CA ASP A 242 23.87 -23.95 -4.59
C ASP A 242 22.61 -24.83 -4.57
N GLY A 243 21.57 -24.41 -3.86
CA GLY A 243 20.33 -25.18 -3.68
C GLY A 243 20.46 -26.33 -2.69
N LEU A 244 21.50 -26.33 -1.86
CA LEU A 244 21.72 -27.34 -0.83
C LEU A 244 21.18 -26.84 0.51
N VAL A 245 20.67 -27.78 1.33
CA VAL A 245 20.15 -27.46 2.67
C VAL A 245 21.29 -26.93 3.56
N ILE A 246 21.01 -25.81 4.23
CA ILE A 246 21.83 -25.32 5.35
C ILE A 246 21.41 -26.12 6.59
N GLU A 247 22.23 -27.09 6.97
CA GLU A 247 21.89 -28.09 7.99
C GLU A 247 21.54 -27.40 9.33
N GLY A 248 20.41 -27.78 9.90
CA GLY A 248 19.93 -27.29 11.19
C GLY A 248 19.29 -25.90 11.17
N VAL A 249 19.10 -25.26 9.99
CA VAL A 249 18.45 -23.94 9.86
C VAL A 249 17.08 -24.08 9.22
N TYR A 250 16.07 -23.65 9.96
CA TYR A 250 14.66 -23.65 9.56
C TYR A 250 14.06 -22.27 9.63
N ILE A 251 13.00 -22.04 8.86
CA ILE A 251 12.26 -20.77 8.87
C ILE A 251 10.75 -21.01 8.98
N ALA A 252 10.06 -20.08 9.65
CA ALA A 252 8.60 -20.07 9.71
C ALA A 252 8.03 -18.65 9.88
N GLY A 253 6.80 -18.44 9.43
CA GLY A 253 6.11 -17.16 9.50
C GLY A 253 6.38 -16.26 8.31
N GLU A 254 6.24 -14.94 8.47
CA GLU A 254 6.37 -13.97 7.37
C GLU A 254 7.75 -14.02 6.66
N ILE A 255 8.80 -14.38 7.40
CA ILE A 255 10.16 -14.51 6.85
C ILE A 255 10.27 -15.53 5.69
N VAL A 256 9.38 -16.51 5.65
CA VAL A 256 9.29 -17.48 4.55
C VAL A 256 9.07 -16.79 3.20
N GLY A 257 8.34 -15.66 3.23
CA GLY A 257 7.94 -14.95 2.02
C GLY A 257 6.81 -15.65 1.26
N MET A 258 5.66 -15.01 1.21
CA MET A 258 4.46 -15.58 0.55
C MET A 258 4.66 -15.82 -0.94
N ALA A 259 5.45 -14.98 -1.62
CA ALA A 259 5.76 -15.16 -3.03
C ALA A 259 6.52 -16.47 -3.28
N ASN A 260 7.28 -16.97 -2.30
CA ASN A 260 8.04 -18.21 -2.39
C ASN A 260 7.15 -19.47 -2.23
N VAL A 261 5.98 -19.34 -1.61
CA VAL A 261 5.03 -20.44 -1.40
C VAL A 261 3.77 -20.33 -2.27
N GLY A 262 3.80 -19.48 -3.29
CA GLY A 262 2.73 -19.34 -4.28
C GLY A 262 1.55 -18.46 -3.85
N GLY A 263 1.72 -17.62 -2.83
CA GLY A 263 0.70 -16.71 -2.35
C GLY A 263 1.05 -15.24 -2.62
N LEU A 264 0.30 -14.57 -3.49
CA LEU A 264 0.39 -13.12 -3.72
C LEU A 264 -0.84 -12.35 -3.21
N ASN A 265 -1.84 -13.06 -2.69
CA ASN A 265 -3.07 -12.44 -2.20
C ASN A 265 -3.08 -12.29 -0.70
N SER A 266 -3.37 -11.09 -0.21
CA SER A 266 -3.64 -10.91 1.21
C SER A 266 -5.07 -11.36 1.53
N ILE A 267 -5.17 -12.49 2.19
CA ILE A 267 -6.41 -12.92 2.84
C ILE A 267 -6.21 -12.84 4.34
N GLY A 268 -7.26 -12.53 5.09
CA GLY A 268 -7.19 -12.59 6.56
C GLY A 268 -6.68 -13.96 7.04
N GLY A 269 -5.70 -13.94 7.93
CA GLY A 269 -5.09 -15.15 8.47
C GLY A 269 -3.83 -15.66 7.76
N MET A 270 -3.36 -14.98 6.72
CA MET A 270 -2.16 -15.42 5.95
C MET A 270 -0.89 -15.46 6.79
N GLY A 271 -0.66 -14.47 7.66
CA GLY A 271 0.48 -14.53 8.59
C GLY A 271 0.45 -15.78 9.46
N HIS A 272 -0.75 -16.26 9.83
CA HIS A 272 -0.91 -17.50 10.57
C HIS A 272 -0.66 -18.74 9.68
N GLY A 273 -1.17 -18.72 8.44
CA GLY A 273 -0.95 -19.80 7.48
C GLY A 273 0.53 -20.06 7.17
N ASN A 274 1.36 -19.01 7.14
CA ASN A 274 2.80 -19.18 6.94
C ASN A 274 3.56 -19.71 8.17
N CYS A 275 2.88 -19.88 9.31
CA CYS A 275 3.44 -20.48 10.51
C CYS A 275 3.13 -21.98 10.63
N LEU A 276 2.23 -22.52 9.80
CA LEU A 276 1.79 -23.92 9.80
C LEU A 276 2.46 -24.70 8.68
#